data_ee4ccfd700f8f1df8600cc3245f57f13
#
_entry.id   ee4ccfd700f8f1df8600cc3245f57f13
#
_cell.length_a   1.000
_cell.length_b   1.000
_cell.length_c   1.000
_cell.angle_alpha   90.00
_cell.angle_beta   90.00
_cell.angle_gamma   90.00
#
_symmetry.space_group_name_H-M   'P 1'
#
loop_
_entity.id
_entity.type
_entity.pdbx_description
1 polymer ?
#
loop_
_entity_poly.entity_id
_entity_poly.type
_entity_poly.pdbx_seq_one_letter_code
_entity_poly.pdbx_strand_id
1 'polypeptide(L)'
;EHLRFEYGNGKQLSLAQVNAIRDLPFAKQAEACEKLGFRLFCKRAKIGQAKHVRVRPRFDTWKVSGSLNVISADLPFDKLELIFNYAGRAGLCDWRPSSPKRPGPYGMFTAKLSQGKKSKAA
;
A
#
# COMPACT_ATOMS: atom_id res chain seq x y z
N GLU A 1 -14.03 5.83 9.98
CA GLU A 1 -14.20 4.53 9.32
C GLU A 1 -12.87 4.03 8.83
N HIS A 2 -12.63 2.76 9.01
CA HIS A 2 -11.28 2.25 9.05
C HIS A 2 -10.91 1.55 7.74
N LEU A 3 -9.82 2.00 7.15
CA LEU A 3 -9.15 1.23 6.11
C LEU A 3 -8.52 -0.02 6.74
N ARG A 4 -8.77 -1.15 6.13
CA ARG A 4 -8.23 -2.44 6.55
C ARG A 4 -7.20 -2.90 5.53
N PHE A 5 -5.99 -3.09 5.98
CA PHE A 5 -4.89 -3.63 5.20
C PHE A 5 -4.66 -5.10 5.57
N GLU A 6 -4.62 -5.95 4.57
CA GLU A 6 -4.32 -7.37 4.70
C GLU A 6 -3.21 -7.76 3.71
N TYR A 7 -2.38 -8.72 4.09
CA TYR A 7 -1.35 -9.26 3.22
C TYR A 7 -1.30 -10.78 3.28
N GLY A 8 -0.74 -11.41 2.26
CA GLY A 8 -0.73 -12.85 2.14
C GLY A 8 -2.16 -13.42 2.18
N ASN A 9 -2.39 -14.40 3.01
CA ASN A 9 -3.69 -15.06 3.17
C ASN A 9 -4.57 -14.40 4.25
N GLY A 10 -4.73 -13.10 4.20
CA GLY A 10 -5.58 -12.36 5.14
C GLY A 10 -4.92 -12.00 6.46
N LYS A 11 -3.59 -11.97 6.51
CA LYS A 11 -2.84 -11.55 7.69
C LYS A 11 -2.92 -10.04 7.87
N GLN A 12 -2.95 -9.62 9.11
CA GLN A 12 -2.93 -8.22 9.50
C GLN A 12 -1.70 -7.92 10.35
N LEU A 13 -1.16 -6.73 10.18
CA LEU A 13 -0.01 -6.25 10.93
C LEU A 13 -0.46 -5.17 11.92
N SER A 14 -0.22 -5.38 13.20
CA SER A 14 -0.53 -4.39 14.23
C SER A 14 0.61 -3.38 14.38
N LEU A 15 0.28 -2.20 14.87
CA LEU A 15 1.28 -1.17 15.17
C LEU A 15 2.31 -1.65 16.19
N ALA A 16 1.89 -2.45 17.17
CA ALA A 16 2.79 -3.04 18.15
C ALA A 16 3.83 -3.96 17.52
N GLN A 17 3.42 -4.78 16.54
CA GLN A 17 4.34 -5.64 15.78
C GLN A 17 5.34 -4.83 14.95
N VAL A 18 4.88 -3.77 14.30
CA VAL A 18 5.75 -2.86 13.53
C VAL A 18 6.79 -2.21 14.43
N ASN A 19 6.38 -1.69 15.58
CA ASN A 19 7.28 -1.07 16.54
C ASN A 19 8.29 -2.06 17.09
N ALA A 20 7.86 -3.27 17.41
CA ALA A 20 8.75 -4.33 17.91
C ALA A 20 9.84 -4.69 16.90
N ILE A 21 9.52 -4.75 15.61
CA ILE A 21 10.49 -5.00 14.54
C ILE A 21 11.44 -3.81 14.39
N ARG A 22 10.92 -2.60 14.41
CA ARG A 22 11.74 -1.38 14.28
C ARG A 22 12.80 -1.27 15.37
N ASP A 23 12.48 -1.68 16.58
CA ASP A 23 13.36 -1.59 17.74
C ASP A 23 14.40 -2.73 17.80
N LEU A 24 14.30 -3.74 16.93
CA LEU A 24 15.29 -4.80 16.82
C LEU A 24 16.57 -4.32 16.11
N PRO A 25 17.73 -4.93 16.41
CA PRO A 25 18.92 -4.74 15.59
C PRO A 25 18.66 -5.09 14.12
N PHE A 26 19.24 -4.35 13.20
CA PHE A 26 19.01 -4.52 11.76
C PHE A 26 19.18 -5.97 11.28
N ALA A 27 20.20 -6.67 11.79
CA ALA A 27 20.46 -8.07 11.44
C ALA A 27 19.31 -9.04 11.81
N LYS A 28 18.50 -8.69 12.81
CA LYS A 28 17.36 -9.51 13.26
C LYS A 28 16.03 -9.08 12.64
N GLN A 29 15.97 -7.92 12.04
CA GLN A 29 14.72 -7.39 11.45
C GLN A 29 14.23 -8.26 10.29
N ALA A 30 15.11 -8.71 9.42
CA ALA A 30 14.75 -9.54 8.28
C ALA A 30 14.10 -10.86 8.72
N GLU A 31 14.68 -11.53 9.69
CA GLU A 31 14.14 -12.77 10.26
C GLU A 31 12.76 -12.56 10.92
N ALA A 32 12.62 -11.47 11.68
CA ALA A 32 11.36 -11.12 12.31
C ALA A 32 10.25 -10.84 11.27
N CYS A 33 10.58 -10.19 10.16
CA CYS A 33 9.63 -9.95 9.07
C CYS A 33 9.21 -11.25 8.37
N GLU A 34 10.15 -12.15 8.12
CA GLU A 34 9.85 -13.45 7.52
C GLU A 34 8.92 -14.30 8.38
N LYS A 35 9.10 -14.28 9.71
CA LYS A 35 8.19 -14.93 10.67
C LYS A 35 6.76 -14.40 10.59
N LEU A 36 6.59 -13.12 10.27
CA LEU A 36 5.28 -12.49 10.07
C LEU A 36 4.72 -12.67 8.64
N GLY A 37 5.50 -13.23 7.73
CA GLY A 37 5.06 -13.56 6.38
C GLY A 37 5.28 -12.48 5.33
N PHE A 38 6.16 -11.52 5.56
CA PHE A 38 6.60 -10.55 4.57
C PHE A 38 8.12 -10.40 4.58
N ARG A 39 8.66 -9.70 3.61
CA ARG A 39 10.11 -9.51 3.47
C ARG A 39 10.52 -8.06 3.62
N LEU A 40 11.78 -7.86 4.01
CA LEU A 40 12.43 -6.56 3.87
C LEU A 40 13.04 -6.43 2.48
N PHE A 41 12.77 -5.31 1.85
CA PHE A 41 13.36 -4.95 0.57
C PHE A 41 14.35 -3.81 0.78
N CYS A 42 15.61 -4.08 0.47
CA CYS A 42 16.70 -3.12 0.58
C CYS A 42 17.14 -2.67 -0.80
N LYS A 43 17.17 -1.38 -1.04
CA LYS A 43 17.63 -0.81 -2.29
C LYS A 43 18.49 0.42 -2.04
N ARG A 44 19.59 0.53 -2.78
CA ARG A 44 20.39 1.73 -2.80
C ARG A 44 19.63 2.84 -3.53
N ALA A 45 19.49 3.98 -2.89
CA ALA A 45 18.91 5.17 -3.48
C ALA A 45 19.95 6.30 -3.44
N LYS A 46 20.05 7.05 -4.54
CA LYS A 46 20.87 8.24 -4.61
C LYS A 46 19.97 9.46 -4.47
N ILE A 47 20.22 10.27 -3.44
CA ILE A 47 19.55 11.55 -3.24
C ILE A 47 20.61 12.63 -3.35
N GLY A 48 20.57 13.41 -4.45
CA GLY A 48 21.65 14.30 -4.79
C GLY A 48 22.96 13.53 -5.03
N GLN A 49 24.02 13.85 -4.32
CA GLN A 49 25.31 13.12 -4.39
C GLN A 49 25.45 12.06 -3.28
N ALA A 50 24.55 12.03 -2.32
CA ALA A 50 24.59 11.07 -1.22
C ALA A 50 23.93 9.76 -1.59
N LYS A 51 24.59 8.65 -1.29
CA LYS A 51 24.04 7.29 -1.45
C LYS A 51 23.41 6.85 -0.14
N HIS A 52 22.14 6.48 -0.19
CA HIS A 52 21.39 5.95 0.95
C HIS A 52 20.89 4.55 0.66
N VAL A 53 20.85 3.72 1.68
CA VAL A 53 20.15 2.43 1.63
C VAL A 53 18.76 2.65 2.18
N ARG A 54 17.73 2.40 1.35
CA ARG A 54 16.34 2.41 1.78
C ARG A 54 15.88 0.99 2.06
N VAL A 55 15.29 0.81 3.23
CA VAL A 55 14.70 -0.45 3.66
C VAL A 55 13.20 -0.25 3.76
N ARG A 56 12.44 -1.08 3.05
CA ARG A 56 10.98 -1.04 3.03
C ARG A 56 10.42 -2.44 3.24
N PRO A 57 9.28 -2.58 3.90
CA PRO A 57 8.57 -3.85 3.89
C PRO A 57 8.05 -4.15 2.49
N ARG A 58 8.17 -5.39 2.07
CA ARG A 58 7.65 -5.88 0.81
C ARG A 58 6.58 -6.93 1.05
N PHE A 59 5.40 -6.65 0.54
CA PHE A 59 4.26 -7.55 0.55
C PHE A 59 4.02 -8.04 -0.89
N ASP A 60 4.17 -9.32 -1.13
CA ASP A 60 3.99 -9.88 -2.48
C ASP A 60 2.51 -9.90 -2.87
N THR A 61 1.63 -10.14 -1.92
CA THR A 61 0.17 -10.03 -2.09
C THR A 61 -0.43 -9.16 -0.99
N TRP A 62 -1.33 -8.27 -1.36
CA TRP A 62 -1.95 -7.36 -0.41
C TRP A 62 -3.35 -6.94 -0.86
N LYS A 63 -4.15 -6.56 0.09
CA LYS A 63 -5.50 -6.07 -0.11
C LYS A 63 -5.80 -4.94 0.86
N VAL A 64 -6.39 -3.89 0.35
CA VAL A 64 -6.95 -2.81 1.17
C VAL A 64 -8.45 -2.77 0.96
N SER A 65 -9.20 -2.74 2.04
CA SER A 65 -10.65 -2.60 2.01
C SER A 65 -11.10 -1.46 2.92
N GLY A 66 -12.19 -0.84 2.56
CA GLY A 66 -12.72 0.29 3.32
C GLY A 66 -13.96 0.86 2.67
N SER A 67 -14.50 1.89 3.27
CA SER A 67 -15.67 2.62 2.78
C SER A 67 -15.28 4.02 2.32
N LEU A 68 -15.86 4.46 1.24
CA LEU A 68 -15.66 5.77 0.66
C LEU A 68 -16.99 6.50 0.57
N ASN A 69 -17.06 7.71 1.08
CA ASN A 69 -18.20 8.59 0.91
C ASN A 69 -17.95 9.54 -0.26
N VAL A 70 -18.76 9.45 -1.30
CA VAL A 70 -18.69 10.34 -2.46
C VAL A 70 -19.67 11.50 -2.22
N ILE A 71 -19.13 12.71 -2.12
CA ILE A 71 -19.92 13.91 -1.82
C ILE A 71 -20.50 14.52 -3.11
N SER A 72 -19.79 14.38 -4.23
CA SER A 72 -20.25 14.93 -5.50
C SER A 72 -21.32 14.05 -6.15
N ALA A 73 -22.49 14.64 -6.42
CA ALA A 73 -23.55 13.96 -7.15
C ALA A 73 -23.23 13.77 -8.65
N ASP A 74 -22.26 14.51 -9.16
CA ASP A 74 -21.91 14.52 -10.59
C ASP A 74 -20.91 13.41 -10.98
N LEU A 75 -20.51 12.57 -10.02
CA LEU A 75 -19.57 11.49 -10.27
C LEU A 75 -20.30 10.14 -10.31
N PRO A 76 -20.59 9.59 -11.49
CA PRO A 76 -21.22 8.29 -11.62
C PRO A 76 -20.31 7.15 -11.11
N PHE A 77 -20.92 6.10 -10.66
CA PHE A 77 -20.21 4.95 -10.07
C PHE A 77 -19.22 4.27 -11.03
N ASP A 78 -19.60 4.09 -12.30
CA ASP A 78 -18.73 3.51 -13.33
C ASP A 78 -17.49 4.36 -13.60
N LYS A 79 -17.62 5.68 -13.61
CA LYS A 79 -16.47 6.57 -13.74
C LYS A 79 -15.56 6.54 -12.52
N LEU A 80 -16.13 6.39 -11.32
CA LEU A 80 -15.35 6.26 -10.11
C LEU A 80 -14.49 4.99 -10.13
N GLU A 81 -15.06 3.87 -10.53
CA GLU A 81 -14.31 2.61 -10.67
C GLU A 81 -13.18 2.74 -11.71
N LEU A 82 -13.46 3.39 -12.81
CA LEU A 82 -12.47 3.67 -13.85
C LEU A 82 -11.31 4.51 -13.32
N ILE A 83 -11.58 5.57 -12.55
CA ILE A 83 -10.58 6.42 -11.92
C ILE A 83 -9.68 5.61 -10.98
N PHE A 84 -10.27 4.77 -10.14
CA PHE A 84 -9.49 3.91 -9.23
C PHE A 84 -8.60 2.92 -9.98
N ASN A 85 -9.08 2.35 -11.08
CA ASN A 85 -8.28 1.42 -11.88
C ASN A 85 -7.16 2.12 -12.66
N TYR A 86 -7.37 3.35 -13.11
CA TYR A 86 -6.28 4.17 -13.63
C TYR A 86 -5.24 4.50 -12.58
N ALA A 87 -5.66 4.86 -11.38
CA ALA A 87 -4.76 5.07 -10.25
C ALA A 87 -3.95 3.80 -9.93
N GLY A 88 -4.57 2.63 -10.03
CA GLY A 88 -3.90 1.34 -9.85
C GLY A 88 -2.81 1.05 -10.89
N ARG A 89 -2.97 1.50 -12.12
CA ARG A 89 -1.92 1.39 -13.14
C ARG A 89 -0.76 2.36 -12.89
N ALA A 90 -1.06 3.55 -12.39
CA ALA A 90 -0.04 4.53 -11.98
C ALA A 90 0.75 4.05 -10.76
N GLY A 91 0.10 3.31 -9.86
CA GLY A 91 0.67 2.73 -8.67
C GLY A 91 0.78 3.69 -7.49
N LEU A 92 1.00 3.10 -6.33
CA LEU A 92 1.17 3.80 -5.05
C LEU A 92 2.60 3.68 -4.56
N CYS A 93 2.99 4.59 -3.67
CA CYS A 93 4.25 4.57 -2.93
C CYS A 93 5.51 4.73 -3.80
N ASP A 94 6.64 4.35 -3.20
CA ASP A 94 7.94 4.39 -3.89
C ASP A 94 8.01 3.34 -5.01
N TRP A 95 8.80 3.60 -6.01
CA TRP A 95 9.06 2.71 -7.15
C TRP A 95 7.80 2.22 -7.90
N ARG A 96 6.79 3.06 -7.94
CA ARG A 96 5.61 2.83 -8.76
C ARG A 96 5.89 3.07 -10.25
N PRO A 97 5.07 2.55 -11.18
CA PRO A 97 5.24 2.78 -12.62
C PRO A 97 5.25 4.25 -13.02
N SER A 98 4.50 5.09 -12.33
CA SER A 98 4.43 6.54 -12.59
C SER A 98 5.55 7.35 -11.93
N SER A 99 6.55 6.73 -11.33
CA SER A 99 7.66 7.44 -10.71
C SER A 99 8.49 8.19 -11.76
N PRO A 100 8.71 9.52 -11.62
CA PRO A 100 9.27 10.33 -12.70
C PRO A 100 10.73 10.04 -13.03
N LYS A 101 11.55 9.63 -12.05
CA LYS A 101 12.97 9.40 -12.27
C LYS A 101 13.32 7.93 -12.51
N ARG A 102 12.71 7.03 -11.76
CA ARG A 102 12.98 5.59 -11.84
C ARG A 102 11.68 4.82 -11.64
N PRO A 103 10.95 4.55 -12.71
CA PRO A 103 9.75 3.73 -12.62
C PRO A 103 10.09 2.32 -12.15
N GLY A 104 9.18 1.73 -11.40
CA GLY A 104 9.31 0.39 -10.86
C GLY A 104 7.99 -0.37 -10.91
N PRO A 105 8.00 -1.68 -10.70
CA PRO A 105 6.82 -2.52 -10.85
C PRO A 105 5.96 -2.63 -9.57
N TYR A 106 6.17 -1.78 -8.59
CA TYR A 106 5.53 -1.88 -7.29
C TYR A 106 4.31 -0.97 -7.15
N GLY A 107 3.40 -1.34 -6.26
CA GLY A 107 2.25 -0.54 -5.88
C GLY A 107 1.11 -0.53 -6.88
N MET A 108 1.14 -1.34 -7.90
CA MET A 108 0.02 -1.51 -8.83
C MET A 108 -1.12 -2.26 -8.16
N PHE A 109 -2.35 -1.89 -8.46
CA PHE A 109 -3.54 -2.54 -7.93
C PHE A 109 -4.70 -2.48 -8.90
N THR A 110 -5.68 -3.33 -8.67
CA THR A 110 -7.00 -3.27 -9.28
C THR A 110 -8.03 -2.97 -8.20
N ALA A 111 -8.98 -2.11 -8.50
CA ALA A 111 -10.03 -1.76 -7.57
C ALA A 111 -11.37 -2.37 -8.01
N LYS A 112 -12.09 -2.93 -7.03
CA LYS A 112 -13.48 -3.35 -7.18
C LYS A 112 -14.32 -2.51 -6.24
N LEU A 113 -15.28 -1.82 -6.80
CA LEU A 113 -16.20 -0.96 -6.06
C LEU A 113 -17.59 -1.61 -6.00
N SER A 114 -18.23 -1.49 -4.86
CA SER A 114 -19.63 -1.87 -4.70
C SER A 114 -20.41 -0.70 -4.08
N GLN A 115 -21.62 -0.50 -4.52
CA GLN A 115 -22.48 0.49 -3.89
C GLN A 115 -23.02 -0.06 -2.59
N GLY A 116 -22.71 0.62 -1.49
CA GLY A 116 -23.33 0.39 -0.21
C GLY A 116 -24.71 1.03 -0.14
N LYS A 117 -25.43 0.79 0.96
CA LYS A 117 -26.66 1.52 1.26
C LYS A 117 -26.33 3.02 1.32
N LYS A 118 -27.11 3.84 0.62
CA LYS A 118 -27.00 5.29 0.75
C LYS A 118 -27.20 5.64 2.22
N SER A 119 -26.16 6.13 2.87
CA SER A 119 -26.35 6.80 4.14
C SER A 119 -27.23 8.01 3.87
N LYS A 120 -28.37 8.09 4.54
CA LYS A 120 -29.16 9.32 4.50
C LYS A 120 -28.23 10.43 4.98
N ALA A 121 -27.91 11.37 4.12
CA ALA A 121 -27.22 12.57 4.51
C ALA A 121 -28.04 13.25 5.60
N ALA A 122 -27.47 13.33 6.79
CA ALA A 122 -28.08 14.08 7.84
C ALA A 122 -27.97 15.58 7.54
#